data_e0e22e6cce89e597f2d3f698c3a0a599
#
_entry.id   e0e22e6cce89e597f2d3f698c3a0a599
#
_cell.length_a   1.000
_cell.length_b   1.000
_cell.length_c   1.000
_cell.angle_alpha   90.00
_cell.angle_beta   90.00
_cell.angle_gamma   90.00
#
_symmetry.space_group_name_H-M   'P 1'
#
loop_
_entity.id
_entity.type
_entity.pdbx_description
1 polymer ?
#
loop_
_entity_poly.entity_id
_entity_poly.type
_entity_poly.pdbx_seq_one_letter_code
_entity_poly.pdbx_strand_id
1 'polypeptide(L)'
;TAYEVTGNMPVFYRQMKQQLTFPLAWGTAEETDFDAWKVRARNRLMECMENIPPAPEAYGLEVTDRERREGYEARKIVFNLSGWCRVPAYLLVPDGQGPFPAIVLLHDHGAHFSIGKEKMVRPFHVAPEIMKDADQWVDRYYDDQYTGDYLARHGYVVLAVDALLWGERGRKEGASYDVQQALASNFLQMGTSWGAFIHMDDVRSTEFLASLPFVDKERVGCLGFSMGAYRSWMLGALTDAVRASASVCWMNTTEYLMTPTNNQNKGGSAYAMLVPGLRRYLDYPHVASIACPKPTLFFNGRKDKLFPVAGVEDAYREMESVWKSQGASDRLVTRLWDETHFFNREMQQAVLAFFDRWLKP
;
A
#
# COMPACT_ATOMS: atom_id res chain seq x y z
N THR A 1 24.99 -36.11 -3.62
CA THR A 1 25.48 -34.79 -3.20
C THR A 1 24.30 -33.92 -2.94
N ALA A 2 24.11 -33.44 -1.70
CA ALA A 2 23.08 -32.47 -1.38
C ALA A 2 23.56 -31.08 -1.78
N TYR A 3 22.79 -30.43 -2.64
CA TYR A 3 23.02 -28.99 -2.93
C TYR A 3 22.48 -28.14 -1.76
N GLU A 4 23.10 -26.98 -1.54
CA GLU A 4 22.73 -26.10 -0.42
C GLU A 4 21.55 -25.17 -0.73
N VAL A 5 21.06 -25.17 -1.97
CA VAL A 5 19.93 -24.36 -2.42
C VAL A 5 18.84 -25.26 -2.99
N THR A 6 17.61 -25.00 -2.60
CA THR A 6 16.41 -25.66 -3.14
C THR A 6 15.40 -24.57 -3.57
N GLY A 7 15.08 -24.53 -4.86
CA GLY A 7 14.31 -23.41 -5.41
C GLY A 7 15.05 -22.10 -5.14
N ASN A 8 14.39 -21.17 -4.50
CA ASN A 8 14.94 -19.84 -4.15
C ASN A 8 15.44 -19.74 -2.71
N MET A 9 15.55 -20.87 -2.01
CA MET A 9 15.86 -20.90 -0.57
C MET A 9 17.06 -21.81 -0.29
N PRO A 10 17.84 -21.51 0.77
CA PRO A 10 18.80 -22.47 1.27
C PRO A 10 18.08 -23.72 1.78
N VAL A 11 18.70 -24.88 1.68
CA VAL A 11 18.08 -26.16 2.14
C VAL A 11 17.71 -26.12 3.62
N PHE A 12 18.39 -25.29 4.41
CA PHE A 12 18.13 -25.07 5.83
C PHE A 12 17.14 -23.92 6.12
N TYR A 13 16.36 -23.50 5.14
CA TYR A 13 15.42 -22.37 5.30
C TYR A 13 14.41 -22.58 6.43
N ARG A 14 14.05 -23.84 6.71
CA ARG A 14 13.13 -24.16 7.81
C ARG A 14 13.73 -23.80 9.15
N GLN A 15 15.01 -24.12 9.36
CA GLN A 15 15.72 -23.74 10.57
C GLN A 15 15.83 -22.22 10.71
N MET A 16 16.07 -21.51 9.62
CA MET A 16 16.07 -20.04 9.63
C MET A 16 14.69 -19.49 10.02
N LYS A 17 13.61 -20.01 9.45
CA LYS A 17 12.25 -19.58 9.82
C LYS A 17 11.93 -19.86 11.29
N GLN A 18 12.40 -20.95 11.85
CA GLN A 18 12.23 -21.28 13.27
C GLN A 18 12.89 -20.26 14.22
N GLN A 19 13.89 -19.52 13.74
CA GLN A 19 14.49 -18.42 14.50
C GLN A 19 13.57 -17.18 14.58
N LEU A 20 12.57 -17.10 13.73
CA LEU A 20 11.64 -15.96 13.68
C LEU A 20 10.52 -16.17 14.69
N THR A 21 10.74 -15.71 15.91
CA THR A 21 9.76 -15.85 17.02
C THR A 21 8.79 -14.69 17.13
N PHE A 22 9.02 -13.63 16.36
CA PHE A 22 8.21 -12.41 16.37
C PHE A 22 7.96 -11.83 17.77
N PRO A 23 9.02 -11.49 18.51
CA PRO A 23 8.93 -11.15 19.93
C PRO A 23 8.14 -9.87 20.21
N LEU A 24 7.91 -9.01 19.21
CA LEU A 24 7.13 -7.79 19.36
C LEU A 24 5.65 -7.93 18.95
N ALA A 25 5.19 -9.12 18.56
CA ALA A 25 3.78 -9.33 18.27
C ALA A 25 2.94 -9.09 19.52
N TRP A 26 1.75 -8.48 19.35
CA TRP A 26 0.81 -8.34 20.47
C TRP A 26 0.40 -9.72 21.00
N GLY A 27 0.49 -9.90 22.31
CA GLY A 27 0.23 -11.19 22.97
C GLY A 27 1.47 -12.05 23.14
N THR A 28 2.56 -11.81 22.43
CA THR A 28 3.88 -12.42 22.62
C THR A 28 4.81 -11.49 23.38
N ALA A 29 4.72 -10.19 23.09
CA ALA A 29 5.50 -9.17 23.78
C ALA A 29 5.09 -9.09 25.27
N GLU A 30 6.03 -8.72 26.12
CA GLU A 30 5.80 -8.50 27.56
C GLU A 30 4.86 -7.33 27.83
N GLU A 31 4.71 -6.41 26.87
CA GLU A 31 3.87 -5.23 27.00
C GLU A 31 2.39 -5.63 27.09
N THR A 32 1.70 -5.13 28.13
CA THR A 32 0.28 -5.39 28.38
C THR A 32 -0.62 -4.17 28.09
N ASP A 33 -0.03 -2.97 28.00
CA ASP A 33 -0.72 -1.75 27.57
C ASP A 33 -0.70 -1.67 26.05
N PHE A 34 -1.86 -1.70 25.41
CA PHE A 34 -1.96 -1.73 23.95
C PHE A 34 -1.42 -0.46 23.29
N ASP A 35 -1.69 0.71 23.87
CA ASP A 35 -1.20 1.98 23.31
C ASP A 35 0.31 2.08 23.42
N ALA A 36 0.88 1.65 24.54
CA ALA A 36 2.34 1.56 24.72
C ALA A 36 2.96 0.55 23.73
N TRP A 37 2.30 -0.60 23.52
CA TRP A 37 2.73 -1.57 22.52
C TRP A 37 2.76 -0.98 21.11
N LYS A 38 1.72 -0.26 20.72
CA LYS A 38 1.65 0.39 19.38
C LYS A 38 2.82 1.35 19.17
N VAL A 39 3.14 2.16 20.16
CA VAL A 39 4.29 3.07 20.10
C VAL A 39 5.58 2.29 19.92
N ARG A 40 5.78 1.24 20.71
CA ARG A 40 6.99 0.41 20.66
C ARG A 40 7.12 -0.33 19.31
N ALA A 41 6.04 -0.93 18.83
CA ALA A 41 6.03 -1.65 17.56
C ALA A 41 6.24 -0.71 16.36
N ARG A 42 5.57 0.46 16.37
CA ARG A 42 5.75 1.49 15.35
C ARG A 42 7.17 2.05 15.34
N ASN A 43 7.75 2.30 16.50
CA ASN A 43 9.15 2.76 16.60
C ASN A 43 10.10 1.72 16.01
N ARG A 44 9.89 0.43 16.27
CA ARG A 44 10.71 -0.61 15.66
C ARG A 44 10.56 -0.65 14.15
N LEU A 45 9.34 -0.49 13.64
CA LEU A 45 9.07 -0.39 12.21
C LEU A 45 9.82 0.80 11.59
N MET A 46 9.77 1.97 12.22
CA MET A 46 10.48 3.17 11.78
C MET A 46 12.00 3.00 11.81
N GLU A 47 12.54 2.33 12.82
CA GLU A 47 13.97 2.04 12.92
C GLU A 47 14.50 1.17 11.77
N CYS A 48 13.62 0.35 11.16
CA CYS A 48 13.98 -0.43 9.98
C CYS A 48 13.96 0.38 8.68
N MET A 49 13.57 1.66 8.72
CA MET A 49 13.40 2.54 7.57
C MET A 49 14.18 3.84 7.71
N GLU A 50 15.45 3.73 8.04
CA GLU A 50 16.34 4.88 8.22
C GLU A 50 16.84 5.44 6.88
N ASN A 51 17.53 6.59 6.95
CA ASN A 51 18.10 7.32 5.82
C ASN A 51 17.09 7.58 4.69
N ILE A 52 16.00 8.23 5.06
CA ILE A 52 14.95 8.66 4.13
C ILE A 52 15.00 10.19 3.98
N PRO A 53 14.47 10.74 2.86
CA PRO A 53 14.42 12.19 2.66
C PRO A 53 13.68 12.92 3.78
N PRO A 54 14.12 14.12 4.17
CA PRO A 54 13.41 14.93 5.17
C PRO A 54 12.05 15.39 4.66
N ALA A 55 11.17 15.78 5.58
CA ALA A 55 9.92 16.43 5.25
C ALA A 55 10.19 17.73 4.47
N PRO A 56 9.30 18.13 3.55
CA PRO A 56 9.43 19.41 2.86
C PRO A 56 9.13 20.56 3.83
N GLU A 57 9.76 21.71 3.63
CA GLU A 57 9.42 22.94 4.39
C GLU A 57 8.03 23.45 4.04
N ALA A 58 7.64 23.32 2.76
CA ALA A 58 6.33 23.64 2.27
C ALA A 58 6.00 22.73 1.09
N TYR A 59 4.73 22.41 0.90
CA TYR A 59 4.30 21.52 -0.18
C TYR A 59 4.43 22.16 -1.57
N GLY A 60 4.31 23.50 -1.67
CA GLY A 60 4.48 24.20 -2.93
C GLY A 60 3.54 23.70 -4.02
N LEU A 61 2.28 23.44 -3.67
CA LEU A 61 1.28 22.91 -4.59
C LEU A 61 1.11 23.82 -5.81
N GLU A 62 1.20 23.19 -6.98
CA GLU A 62 0.90 23.83 -8.27
C GLU A 62 -0.06 22.94 -9.04
N VAL A 63 -1.16 23.51 -9.53
CA VAL A 63 -2.09 22.83 -10.44
C VAL A 63 -1.65 23.16 -11.87
N THR A 64 -1.19 22.15 -12.59
CA THR A 64 -0.62 22.34 -13.93
C THR A 64 -1.63 22.11 -15.05
N ASP A 65 -2.70 21.35 -14.78
CA ASP A 65 -3.74 21.06 -15.77
C ASP A 65 -5.02 20.63 -15.07
N ARG A 66 -6.15 20.80 -15.76
CA ARG A 66 -7.49 20.46 -15.24
C ARG A 66 -8.34 19.84 -16.31
N GLU A 67 -9.20 18.91 -15.92
CA GLU A 67 -10.26 18.37 -16.76
C GLU A 67 -11.54 18.25 -15.95
N ARG A 68 -12.59 18.81 -16.49
CA ARG A 68 -13.93 18.70 -15.91
C ARG A 68 -14.50 17.30 -16.19
N ARG A 69 -14.95 16.60 -15.17
CA ARG A 69 -15.61 15.31 -15.27
C ARG A 69 -16.99 15.36 -14.60
N GLU A 70 -17.76 14.30 -14.76
CA GLU A 70 -19.11 14.26 -14.18
C GLU A 70 -19.08 14.18 -12.65
N GLY A 71 -19.44 15.30 -12.01
CA GLY A 71 -19.50 15.41 -10.57
C GLY A 71 -18.18 15.73 -9.85
N TYR A 72 -17.09 15.91 -10.59
CA TYR A 72 -15.78 16.24 -10.02
C TYR A 72 -14.84 16.87 -11.04
N GLU A 73 -13.74 17.43 -10.55
CA GLU A 73 -12.63 17.96 -11.37
C GLU A 73 -11.40 17.10 -11.17
N ALA A 74 -10.79 16.66 -12.27
CA ALA A 74 -9.49 16.03 -12.26
C ALA A 74 -8.38 17.06 -12.45
N ARG A 75 -7.38 17.04 -11.59
CA ARG A 75 -6.25 17.95 -11.62
C ARG A 75 -4.94 17.20 -11.76
N LYS A 76 -4.09 17.70 -12.65
CA LYS A 76 -2.67 17.37 -12.59
C LYS A 76 -2.02 18.38 -11.65
N ILE A 77 -1.28 17.89 -10.69
CA ILE A 77 -0.59 18.72 -9.73
C ILE A 77 0.88 18.36 -9.65
N VAL A 78 1.67 19.29 -9.17
CA VAL A 78 3.06 19.07 -8.75
C VAL A 78 3.22 19.60 -7.35
N PHE A 79 3.88 18.86 -6.48
CA PHE A 79 4.11 19.27 -5.10
C PHE A 79 5.42 18.70 -4.55
N ASN A 80 5.93 19.31 -3.49
CA ASN A 80 7.12 18.83 -2.80
C ASN A 80 6.74 17.63 -1.92
N LEU A 81 7.11 16.43 -2.35
CA LEU A 81 6.87 15.19 -1.60
C LEU A 81 7.85 15.06 -0.42
N SER A 82 9.07 15.54 -0.61
CA SER A 82 10.10 15.62 0.41
C SER A 82 10.93 16.88 0.22
N GLY A 83 11.86 17.13 1.12
CA GLY A 83 12.82 18.23 0.98
C GLY A 83 13.75 18.08 -0.24
N TRP A 84 13.80 16.89 -0.84
CA TRP A 84 14.68 16.60 -1.97
C TRP A 84 13.95 16.29 -3.28
N CYS A 85 12.64 16.21 -3.26
CA CYS A 85 11.89 15.71 -4.40
C CYS A 85 10.56 16.40 -4.58
N ARG A 86 10.33 16.91 -5.79
CA ARG A 86 9.07 17.44 -6.28
C ARG A 86 8.46 16.48 -7.27
N VAL A 87 7.19 16.11 -7.13
CA VAL A 87 6.56 15.03 -7.89
C VAL A 87 5.25 15.47 -8.55
N PRO A 88 4.95 14.91 -9.74
CA PRO A 88 3.62 15.03 -10.32
C PRO A 88 2.64 14.05 -9.66
N ALA A 89 1.36 14.42 -9.62
CA ALA A 89 0.30 13.57 -9.10
C ALA A 89 -1.04 13.90 -9.76
N TYR A 90 -2.01 13.01 -9.59
CA TYR A 90 -3.42 13.30 -9.87
C TYR A 90 -4.17 13.59 -8.58
N LEU A 91 -4.95 14.66 -8.59
CA LEU A 91 -5.85 15.05 -7.51
C LEU A 91 -7.25 15.21 -8.09
N LEU A 92 -8.19 14.39 -7.59
CA LEU A 92 -9.60 14.47 -7.97
C LEU A 92 -10.38 15.16 -6.86
N VAL A 93 -11.16 16.19 -7.21
CA VAL A 93 -11.91 16.99 -6.24
C VAL A 93 -13.39 16.97 -6.59
N PRO A 94 -14.26 16.43 -5.73
CA PRO A 94 -15.71 16.44 -5.96
C PRO A 94 -16.27 17.84 -6.05
N ASP A 95 -17.39 17.98 -6.76
CA ASP A 95 -18.16 19.22 -6.78
C ASP A 95 -18.80 19.49 -5.42
N GLY A 96 -19.10 20.75 -5.14
CA GLY A 96 -19.75 21.17 -3.91
C GLY A 96 -18.79 21.78 -2.91
N GLN A 97 -19.29 21.97 -1.71
CA GLN A 97 -18.51 22.51 -0.60
C GLN A 97 -17.95 21.41 0.28
N GLY A 98 -16.65 21.50 0.51
CA GLY A 98 -16.00 20.67 1.51
C GLY A 98 -16.24 21.16 2.95
N PRO A 99 -15.44 20.69 3.90
CA PRO A 99 -14.35 19.76 3.64
C PRO A 99 -14.86 18.34 3.34
N PHE A 100 -14.16 17.64 2.43
CA PHE A 100 -14.51 16.30 1.98
C PHE A 100 -13.68 15.25 2.69
N PRO A 101 -14.21 14.02 2.85
CA PRO A 101 -13.36 12.86 3.10
C PRO A 101 -12.43 12.63 1.91
N ALA A 102 -11.29 12.00 2.17
CA ALA A 102 -10.26 11.85 1.15
C ALA A 102 -9.59 10.48 1.22
N ILE A 103 -9.11 10.00 0.06
CA ILE A 103 -8.43 8.71 -0.06
C ILE A 103 -7.10 8.90 -0.79
N VAL A 104 -6.04 8.37 -0.18
CA VAL A 104 -4.75 8.16 -0.86
C VAL A 104 -4.84 6.83 -1.60
N LEU A 105 -4.63 6.86 -2.91
CA LEU A 105 -4.58 5.67 -3.75
C LEU A 105 -3.16 5.20 -3.95
N LEU A 106 -2.95 3.90 -3.76
CA LEU A 106 -1.65 3.24 -3.80
C LEU A 106 -1.67 2.18 -4.91
N HIS A 107 -0.99 2.46 -6.02
CA HIS A 107 -1.01 1.59 -7.20
C HIS A 107 -0.23 0.29 -6.98
N ASP A 108 -0.56 -0.71 -7.80
CA ASP A 108 0.11 -2.01 -7.81
C ASP A 108 1.49 -1.98 -8.47
N HIS A 109 2.24 -3.07 -8.29
CA HIS A 109 3.54 -3.30 -8.92
C HIS A 109 3.38 -3.73 -10.38
N GLY A 110 2.80 -4.90 -10.59
CA GLY A 110 2.52 -5.50 -11.89
C GLY A 110 3.71 -5.81 -12.76
N ALA A 111 4.94 -5.54 -12.31
CA ALA A 111 6.13 -5.47 -13.16
C ALA A 111 5.89 -4.56 -14.37
N HIS A 112 5.05 -3.55 -14.21
CA HIS A 112 4.57 -2.66 -15.27
C HIS A 112 4.84 -1.22 -14.86
N PHE A 113 5.98 -0.70 -15.33
CA PHE A 113 6.56 0.54 -14.83
C PHE A 113 6.24 1.77 -15.69
N SER A 114 5.69 1.57 -16.89
CA SER A 114 5.31 2.66 -17.80
C SER A 114 4.25 3.59 -17.23
N ILE A 115 3.43 3.08 -16.35
CA ILE A 115 2.38 3.81 -15.62
C ILE A 115 2.39 3.45 -14.14
N GLY A 116 1.99 4.37 -13.30
CA GLY A 116 1.81 4.16 -11.86
C GLY A 116 0.42 4.65 -11.44
N LYS A 117 0.29 5.95 -11.15
CA LYS A 117 -0.98 6.60 -10.80
C LYS A 117 -2.08 6.42 -11.83
N GLU A 118 -1.72 6.24 -13.11
CA GLU A 118 -2.65 5.99 -14.20
C GLU A 118 -3.34 4.61 -14.11
N LYS A 119 -2.89 3.73 -13.25
CA LYS A 119 -3.59 2.49 -12.91
C LYS A 119 -4.80 2.71 -12.00
N MET A 120 -4.86 3.87 -11.34
CA MET A 120 -5.89 4.18 -10.33
C MET A 120 -6.78 5.35 -10.74
N VAL A 121 -6.24 6.31 -11.49
CA VAL A 121 -6.94 7.50 -11.98
C VAL A 121 -6.83 7.56 -13.49
N ARG A 122 -7.97 7.77 -14.17
CA ARG A 122 -7.96 7.91 -15.62
C ARG A 122 -7.13 9.12 -16.02
N PRO A 123 -6.06 8.91 -16.82
CA PRO A 123 -5.22 10.02 -17.28
C PRO A 123 -5.97 10.91 -18.27
N PHE A 124 -5.48 12.12 -18.46
CA PHE A 124 -5.98 13.06 -19.45
C PHE A 124 -4.86 13.94 -19.98
N HIS A 125 -5.02 14.43 -21.21
CA HIS A 125 -4.00 15.23 -21.91
C HIS A 125 -2.62 14.58 -21.86
N VAL A 126 -2.60 13.29 -22.10
CA VAL A 126 -1.40 12.45 -22.16
C VAL A 126 -1.21 11.89 -23.57
N ALA A 127 -0.03 11.37 -23.86
CA ALA A 127 0.21 10.67 -25.11
C ALA A 127 -0.77 9.49 -25.29
N PRO A 128 -1.23 9.21 -26.52
CA PRO A 128 -2.19 8.12 -26.78
C PRO A 128 -1.72 6.76 -26.25
N GLU A 129 -0.41 6.50 -26.25
CA GLU A 129 0.17 5.26 -25.73
C GLU A 129 -0.05 5.10 -24.24
N ILE A 130 0.01 6.19 -23.47
CA ILE A 130 -0.22 6.18 -22.03
C ILE A 130 -1.70 5.90 -21.74
N MET A 131 -2.61 6.55 -22.45
CA MET A 131 -4.04 6.29 -22.32
C MET A 131 -4.39 4.84 -22.61
N LYS A 132 -3.86 4.30 -23.71
CA LYS A 132 -4.07 2.91 -24.10
C LYS A 132 -3.53 1.94 -23.05
N ASP A 133 -2.33 2.20 -22.55
CA ASP A 133 -1.67 1.39 -21.52
C ASP A 133 -2.51 1.37 -20.23
N ALA A 134 -2.97 2.53 -19.79
CA ALA A 134 -3.82 2.67 -18.61
C ALA A 134 -5.15 1.93 -18.77
N ASP A 135 -5.85 2.15 -19.88
CA ASP A 135 -7.13 1.48 -20.15
C ASP A 135 -6.99 -0.04 -20.19
N GLN A 136 -5.93 -0.57 -20.81
CA GLN A 136 -5.68 -2.02 -20.85
C GLN A 136 -5.36 -2.58 -19.47
N TRP A 137 -4.59 -1.85 -18.66
CA TRP A 137 -4.27 -2.28 -17.30
C TRP A 137 -5.50 -2.32 -16.40
N VAL A 138 -6.30 -1.29 -16.46
CA VAL A 138 -7.54 -1.18 -15.66
C VAL A 138 -8.58 -2.21 -16.10
N ASP A 139 -8.72 -2.48 -17.40
CA ASP A 139 -9.56 -3.57 -17.89
C ASP A 139 -9.11 -4.91 -17.30
N ARG A 140 -7.83 -5.18 -17.32
CA ARG A 140 -7.27 -6.48 -16.90
C ARG A 140 -7.33 -6.73 -15.39
N TYR A 141 -7.08 -5.72 -14.56
CA TYR A 141 -6.92 -5.91 -13.10
C TYR A 141 -7.95 -5.20 -12.24
N TYR A 142 -8.69 -4.24 -12.80
CA TYR A 142 -9.65 -3.42 -12.06
C TYR A 142 -11.07 -3.46 -12.67
N ASP A 143 -11.35 -4.46 -13.48
CA ASP A 143 -12.69 -4.71 -14.05
C ASP A 143 -13.22 -3.51 -14.83
N ASP A 144 -12.36 -2.92 -15.66
CA ASP A 144 -12.66 -1.75 -16.49
C ASP A 144 -13.25 -0.57 -15.70
N GLN A 145 -12.75 -0.37 -14.48
CA GLN A 145 -13.16 0.77 -13.64
C GLN A 145 -11.96 1.40 -12.95
N TYR A 146 -11.70 2.65 -13.28
CA TYR A 146 -10.72 3.45 -12.55
C TYR A 146 -11.21 3.70 -11.13
N THR A 147 -10.54 3.12 -10.15
CA THR A 147 -10.98 3.16 -8.75
C THR A 147 -11.01 4.58 -8.19
N GLY A 148 -10.04 5.42 -8.58
CA GLY A 148 -10.00 6.82 -8.16
C GLY A 148 -11.17 7.63 -8.65
N ASP A 149 -11.49 7.48 -9.93
CA ASP A 149 -12.66 8.16 -10.54
C ASP A 149 -13.96 7.68 -9.91
N TYR A 150 -14.06 6.38 -9.64
CA TYR A 150 -15.21 5.79 -8.95
C TYR A 150 -15.42 6.42 -7.55
N LEU A 151 -14.35 6.56 -6.76
CA LEU A 151 -14.43 7.19 -5.44
C LEU A 151 -14.75 8.68 -5.52
N ALA A 152 -14.16 9.40 -6.48
CA ALA A 152 -14.42 10.81 -6.68
C ALA A 152 -15.88 11.11 -7.03
N ARG A 153 -16.48 10.27 -7.88
CA ARG A 153 -17.93 10.36 -8.18
C ARG A 153 -18.81 10.15 -6.95
N HIS A 154 -18.28 9.52 -5.91
CA HIS A 154 -18.99 9.25 -4.65
C HIS A 154 -18.55 10.18 -3.51
N GLY A 155 -17.97 11.33 -3.84
CA GLY A 155 -17.74 12.41 -2.89
C GLY A 155 -16.42 12.39 -2.14
N TYR A 156 -15.45 11.61 -2.59
CA TYR A 156 -14.10 11.58 -2.01
C TYR A 156 -13.13 12.44 -2.83
N VAL A 157 -12.32 13.23 -2.13
CA VAL A 157 -11.08 13.74 -2.72
C VAL A 157 -10.12 12.57 -2.86
N VAL A 158 -9.44 12.48 -3.98
CA VAL A 158 -8.54 11.36 -4.28
C VAL A 158 -7.18 11.89 -4.69
N LEU A 159 -6.12 11.35 -4.10
CA LEU A 159 -4.73 11.62 -4.47
C LEU A 159 -4.07 10.34 -4.95
N ALA A 160 -3.44 10.38 -6.13
CA ALA A 160 -2.65 9.28 -6.66
C ALA A 160 -1.26 9.79 -7.07
N VAL A 161 -0.22 9.19 -6.47
CA VAL A 161 1.19 9.52 -6.69
C VAL A 161 1.91 8.27 -7.18
N ASP A 162 2.81 8.43 -8.17
CA ASP A 162 3.67 7.33 -8.58
C ASP A 162 4.63 6.94 -7.46
N ALA A 163 4.78 5.66 -7.22
CA ALA A 163 5.93 5.16 -6.46
C ALA A 163 7.21 5.34 -7.28
N LEU A 164 8.32 5.53 -6.59
CA LEU A 164 9.64 5.68 -7.24
C LEU A 164 9.90 4.49 -8.18
N LEU A 165 10.23 4.78 -9.41
CA LEU A 165 10.47 3.93 -10.58
C LEU A 165 9.24 3.72 -11.48
N TRP A 166 8.03 4.04 -11.05
CA TRP A 166 6.83 3.96 -11.90
C TRP A 166 6.46 5.30 -12.52
N GLY A 167 5.85 5.23 -13.71
CA GLY A 167 5.27 6.37 -14.40
C GLY A 167 6.26 7.50 -14.62
N GLU A 168 5.86 8.71 -14.29
CA GLU A 168 6.71 9.91 -14.45
C GLU A 168 7.87 9.98 -13.45
N ARG A 169 7.91 9.10 -12.46
CA ARG A 169 9.05 8.92 -11.56
C ARG A 169 9.97 7.77 -11.97
N GLY A 170 9.75 7.23 -13.15
CA GLY A 170 10.50 6.13 -13.70
C GLY A 170 11.57 6.55 -14.69
N ARG A 171 12.03 5.57 -15.45
CA ARG A 171 12.99 5.72 -16.52
C ARG A 171 12.27 5.60 -17.86
N LYS A 172 12.71 6.39 -18.85
CA LYS A 172 12.17 6.29 -20.23
C LYS A 172 12.34 4.90 -20.85
N GLU A 173 13.44 4.24 -20.51
CA GLU A 173 13.78 2.91 -21.00
C GLU A 173 13.01 1.79 -20.29
N GLY A 174 12.16 2.14 -19.31
CA GLY A 174 11.49 1.17 -18.46
C GLY A 174 12.41 0.60 -17.39
N ALA A 175 11.94 -0.44 -16.70
CA ALA A 175 12.66 -1.05 -15.61
C ALA A 175 12.72 -2.57 -15.80
N SER A 176 13.86 -3.05 -16.27
CA SER A 176 14.17 -4.48 -16.31
C SER A 176 14.37 -5.02 -14.88
N TYR A 177 14.44 -6.33 -14.76
CA TYR A 177 14.80 -6.98 -13.51
C TYR A 177 16.14 -6.49 -12.96
N ASP A 178 17.14 -6.32 -13.84
CA ASP A 178 18.47 -5.83 -13.47
C ASP A 178 18.43 -4.38 -12.94
N VAL A 179 17.60 -3.54 -13.52
CA VAL A 179 17.40 -2.16 -13.03
C VAL A 179 16.80 -2.17 -11.63
N GLN A 180 15.79 -2.99 -11.39
CA GLN A 180 15.19 -3.13 -10.06
C GLN A 180 16.19 -3.63 -9.03
N GLN A 181 16.96 -4.65 -9.38
CA GLN A 181 18.02 -5.19 -8.53
C GLN A 181 19.06 -4.13 -8.19
N ALA A 182 19.55 -3.40 -9.18
CA ALA A 182 20.55 -2.36 -8.98
C ALA A 182 20.03 -1.24 -8.05
N LEU A 183 18.80 -0.77 -8.29
CA LEU A 183 18.16 0.24 -7.46
C LEU A 183 18.03 -0.24 -6.01
N ALA A 184 17.50 -1.44 -5.81
CA ALA A 184 17.31 -2.02 -4.48
C ALA A 184 18.66 -2.21 -3.76
N SER A 185 19.67 -2.70 -4.46
CA SER A 185 21.02 -2.90 -3.90
C SER A 185 21.64 -1.58 -3.47
N ASN A 186 21.49 -0.52 -4.26
CA ASN A 186 22.01 0.80 -3.92
C ASN A 186 21.33 1.37 -2.69
N PHE A 187 20.02 1.23 -2.55
CA PHE A 187 19.31 1.65 -1.34
C PHE A 187 19.82 0.90 -0.10
N LEU A 188 20.02 -0.41 -0.21
CA LEU A 188 20.56 -1.21 0.91
C LEU A 188 21.97 -0.74 1.31
N GLN A 189 22.83 -0.43 0.34
CA GLN A 189 24.16 0.11 0.59
C GLN A 189 24.12 1.48 1.29
N MET A 190 23.07 2.27 1.05
CA MET A 190 22.88 3.58 1.69
C MET A 190 22.17 3.51 3.04
N GLY A 191 21.95 2.31 3.59
CA GLY A 191 21.37 2.13 4.92
C GLY A 191 19.85 2.25 4.97
N THR A 192 19.16 2.05 3.86
CA THR A 192 17.70 2.06 3.76
C THR A 192 17.21 0.94 2.83
N SER A 193 16.02 1.03 2.32
CA SER A 193 15.53 0.14 1.28
C SER A 193 14.59 0.86 0.32
N TRP A 194 14.43 0.33 -0.86
CA TRP A 194 13.45 0.86 -1.82
C TRP A 194 12.03 0.80 -1.23
N GLY A 195 11.70 -0.29 -0.53
CA GLY A 195 10.42 -0.41 0.18
C GLY A 195 10.23 0.67 1.24
N ALA A 196 11.25 0.91 2.06
CA ALA A 196 11.20 1.97 3.07
C ALA A 196 10.98 3.35 2.45
N PHE A 197 11.66 3.64 1.34
CA PHE A 197 11.50 4.88 0.60
C PHE A 197 10.04 5.05 0.11
N ILE A 198 9.45 4.01 -0.49
CA ILE A 198 8.06 4.03 -0.95
C ILE A 198 7.10 4.28 0.23
N HIS A 199 7.28 3.58 1.35
CA HIS A 199 6.40 3.75 2.50
C HIS A 199 6.46 5.16 3.09
N MET A 200 7.64 5.75 3.17
CA MET A 200 7.77 7.12 3.68
C MET A 200 7.22 8.15 2.70
N ASP A 201 7.33 7.92 1.40
CA ASP A 201 6.63 8.72 0.39
C ASP A 201 5.11 8.64 0.57
N ASP A 202 4.58 7.47 0.89
CA ASP A 202 3.14 7.29 1.16
C ASP A 202 2.70 8.05 2.40
N VAL A 203 3.52 8.07 3.46
CA VAL A 203 3.28 8.91 4.65
C VAL A 203 3.23 10.39 4.27
N ARG A 204 4.21 10.86 3.50
CA ARG A 204 4.27 12.26 3.05
C ARG A 204 3.09 12.65 2.15
N SER A 205 2.69 11.76 1.25
CA SER A 205 1.50 11.95 0.41
C SER A 205 0.23 12.09 1.24
N THR A 206 0.11 11.29 2.29
CA THR A 206 -1.04 11.35 3.21
C THR A 206 -1.06 12.67 3.99
N GLU A 207 0.07 13.10 4.52
CA GLU A 207 0.19 14.38 5.23
C GLU A 207 -0.13 15.56 4.30
N PHE A 208 0.33 15.51 3.06
CA PHE A 208 -0.01 16.50 2.05
C PHE A 208 -1.52 16.55 1.80
N LEU A 209 -2.14 15.41 1.54
CA LEU A 209 -3.59 15.34 1.28
C LEU A 209 -4.39 15.88 2.47
N ALA A 210 -4.02 15.50 3.69
CA ALA A 210 -4.67 15.96 4.91
C ALA A 210 -4.52 17.48 5.15
N SER A 211 -3.51 18.11 4.55
CA SER A 211 -3.25 19.54 4.69
C SER A 211 -4.11 20.43 3.79
N LEU A 212 -4.77 19.86 2.77
CA LEU A 212 -5.54 20.63 1.81
C LEU A 212 -6.80 21.25 2.45
N PRO A 213 -7.11 22.52 2.16
CA PRO A 213 -8.21 23.22 2.84
C PRO A 213 -9.58 22.57 2.64
N PHE A 214 -9.79 21.91 1.51
CA PHE A 214 -11.06 21.24 1.17
C PHE A 214 -11.11 19.77 1.61
N VAL A 215 -10.09 19.28 2.33
CA VAL A 215 -10.03 17.93 2.89
C VAL A 215 -10.27 18.01 4.39
N ASP A 216 -11.15 17.15 4.88
CA ASP A 216 -11.31 16.91 6.31
C ASP A 216 -10.21 15.94 6.78
N LYS A 217 -9.24 16.47 7.49
CA LYS A 217 -8.09 15.68 7.99
C LYS A 217 -8.47 14.54 8.94
N GLU A 218 -9.66 14.58 9.53
CA GLU A 218 -10.17 13.51 10.39
C GLU A 218 -10.83 12.37 9.59
N ARG A 219 -10.98 12.54 8.28
CA ARG A 219 -11.65 11.60 7.40
C ARG A 219 -10.80 11.22 6.19
N VAL A 220 -9.53 10.90 6.44
CA VAL A 220 -8.58 10.47 5.40
C VAL A 220 -8.37 8.96 5.50
N GLY A 221 -8.52 8.27 4.38
CA GLY A 221 -8.25 6.84 4.26
C GLY A 221 -7.21 6.54 3.19
N CYS A 222 -6.87 5.28 3.03
CA CYS A 222 -6.03 4.79 1.96
C CYS A 222 -6.55 3.47 1.38
N LEU A 223 -6.23 3.25 0.11
CA LEU A 223 -6.66 2.06 -0.62
C LEU A 223 -5.58 1.64 -1.60
N GLY A 224 -5.31 0.35 -1.68
CA GLY A 224 -4.45 -0.20 -2.70
C GLY A 224 -4.75 -1.65 -3.04
N PHE A 225 -4.32 -2.04 -4.24
CA PHE A 225 -4.40 -3.38 -4.79
C PHE A 225 -2.99 -3.95 -4.97
N SER A 226 -2.78 -5.24 -4.64
CA SER A 226 -1.50 -5.95 -4.79
C SER A 226 -0.39 -5.26 -3.99
N MET A 227 0.71 -4.83 -4.59
CA MET A 227 1.70 -4.02 -3.87
C MET A 227 1.06 -2.79 -3.21
N GLY A 228 0.03 -2.22 -3.82
CA GLY A 228 -0.76 -1.14 -3.23
C GLY A 228 -1.45 -1.55 -1.93
N ALA A 229 -1.90 -2.79 -1.82
CA ALA A 229 -2.45 -3.33 -0.58
C ALA A 229 -1.37 -3.44 0.51
N TYR A 230 -0.20 -3.94 0.16
CA TYR A 230 0.96 -3.95 1.05
C TYR A 230 1.29 -2.52 1.55
N ARG A 231 1.33 -1.56 0.63
CA ARG A 231 1.52 -0.14 0.97
C ARG A 231 0.42 0.37 1.90
N SER A 232 -0.82 -0.03 1.66
CA SER A 232 -1.98 0.44 2.44
C SER A 232 -1.91 -0.02 3.90
N TRP A 233 -1.67 -1.30 4.18
CA TRP A 233 -1.61 -1.73 5.57
C TRP A 233 -0.31 -1.30 6.26
N MET A 234 0.79 -1.13 5.53
CA MET A 234 2.00 -0.48 6.06
C MET A 234 1.71 0.98 6.45
N LEU A 235 1.02 1.72 5.60
CA LEU A 235 0.66 3.12 5.85
C LEU A 235 -0.25 3.26 7.08
N GLY A 236 -1.24 2.37 7.23
CA GLY A 236 -2.08 2.32 8.42
C GLY A 236 -1.31 2.07 9.71
N ALA A 237 -0.23 1.29 9.64
CA ALA A 237 0.66 1.04 10.78
C ALA A 237 1.59 2.24 11.08
N LEU A 238 2.01 2.97 10.05
CA LEU A 238 3.01 4.04 10.17
C LEU A 238 2.46 5.37 10.65
N THR A 239 1.20 5.68 10.36
CA THR A 239 0.64 7.00 10.66
C THR A 239 -0.83 6.96 11.09
N ASP A 240 -1.17 7.77 12.07
CA ASP A 240 -2.56 8.00 12.50
C ASP A 240 -3.28 9.06 11.65
N ALA A 241 -2.59 9.69 10.70
CA ALA A 241 -3.24 10.51 9.67
C ALA A 241 -4.19 9.68 8.79
N VAL A 242 -3.92 8.38 8.63
CA VAL A 242 -4.87 7.42 8.04
C VAL A 242 -5.86 6.97 9.10
N ARG A 243 -7.15 7.20 8.84
CA ARG A 243 -8.25 6.85 9.76
C ARG A 243 -8.94 5.53 9.40
N ALA A 244 -8.85 5.13 8.13
CA ALA A 244 -9.36 3.86 7.64
C ALA A 244 -8.50 3.39 6.47
N SER A 245 -8.24 2.10 6.38
CA SER A 245 -7.42 1.53 5.29
C SER A 245 -8.08 0.31 4.67
N ALA A 246 -7.92 0.16 3.35
CA ALA A 246 -8.39 -0.97 2.60
C ALA A 246 -7.25 -1.58 1.77
N SER A 247 -7.02 -2.87 1.96
CA SER A 247 -5.94 -3.63 1.35
C SER A 247 -6.50 -4.80 0.57
N VAL A 248 -6.36 -4.75 -0.76
CA VAL A 248 -6.92 -5.75 -1.66
C VAL A 248 -5.79 -6.57 -2.30
N CYS A 249 -5.79 -7.87 -2.04
CA CYS A 249 -4.86 -8.86 -2.62
C CYS A 249 -3.40 -8.72 -2.18
N TRP A 250 -3.16 -8.45 -0.91
CA TRP A 250 -1.85 -8.67 -0.29
C TRP A 250 -1.98 -8.85 1.22
N MET A 251 -1.94 -10.07 1.69
CA MET A 251 -1.71 -10.45 3.09
C MET A 251 -1.33 -11.92 3.15
N ASN A 252 -0.41 -12.24 4.01
CA ASN A 252 0.01 -13.62 4.26
C ASN A 252 0.88 -13.69 5.52
N THR A 253 1.51 -14.83 5.75
CA THR A 253 2.50 -15.04 6.80
C THR A 253 3.85 -15.42 6.21
N THR A 254 4.92 -15.19 6.94
CA THR A 254 6.27 -15.62 6.55
C THR A 254 6.34 -17.14 6.37
N GLU A 255 5.58 -17.90 7.17
CA GLU A 255 5.57 -19.36 7.07
C GLU A 255 5.18 -19.83 5.66
N TYR A 256 4.18 -19.22 5.05
CA TYR A 256 3.67 -19.64 3.74
C TYR A 256 4.27 -18.86 2.56
N LEU A 257 4.80 -17.66 2.77
CA LEU A 257 5.45 -16.87 1.70
C LEU A 257 6.92 -17.23 1.51
N MET A 258 7.64 -17.56 2.57
CA MET A 258 9.07 -17.88 2.50
C MET A 258 9.29 -19.39 2.34
N THR A 259 9.03 -19.88 1.13
CA THR A 259 9.21 -21.28 0.74
C THR A 259 10.02 -21.36 -0.56
N PRO A 260 10.55 -22.53 -0.92
CA PRO A 260 11.31 -22.69 -2.16
C PRO A 260 10.55 -22.30 -3.44
N THR A 261 9.22 -22.34 -3.42
CA THR A 261 8.37 -22.11 -4.59
C THR A 261 7.52 -20.84 -4.52
N ASN A 262 7.42 -20.22 -3.34
CA ASN A 262 6.57 -19.03 -3.15
C ASN A 262 7.23 -18.08 -2.13
N ASN A 263 7.92 -17.06 -2.61
CA ASN A 263 8.68 -16.12 -1.78
C ASN A 263 8.67 -14.69 -2.31
N GLN A 264 7.64 -14.31 -3.06
CA GLN A 264 7.52 -12.98 -3.68
C GLN A 264 8.61 -12.63 -4.69
N ASN A 265 9.49 -13.56 -5.00
CA ASN A 265 10.59 -13.36 -5.92
C ASN A 265 10.17 -13.50 -7.39
N LYS A 266 9.05 -14.11 -7.63
CA LYS A 266 8.54 -14.37 -8.97
C LYS A 266 7.96 -13.08 -9.57
N GLY A 267 8.47 -12.68 -10.72
CA GLY A 267 8.04 -11.46 -11.40
C GLY A 267 8.73 -10.18 -10.92
N GLY A 268 9.74 -10.26 -10.07
CA GLY A 268 10.55 -9.12 -9.65
C GLY A 268 9.90 -8.20 -8.64
N SER A 269 8.78 -8.60 -8.03
CA SER A 269 8.05 -7.75 -7.08
C SER A 269 8.70 -7.66 -5.70
N ALA A 270 9.59 -8.58 -5.35
CA ALA A 270 10.20 -8.66 -4.03
C ALA A 270 11.02 -7.41 -3.67
N TYR A 271 11.78 -6.88 -4.60
CA TYR A 271 12.70 -5.77 -4.31
C TYR A 271 12.01 -4.50 -3.78
N ALA A 272 10.82 -4.20 -4.26
CA ALA A 272 10.06 -3.02 -3.86
C ALA A 272 9.38 -3.17 -2.49
N MET A 273 9.30 -4.38 -1.96
CA MET A 273 8.58 -4.70 -0.73
C MET A 273 9.52 -5.24 0.37
N LEU A 274 10.80 -4.88 0.31
CA LEU A 274 11.79 -5.27 1.31
C LEU A 274 11.94 -4.17 2.37
N VAL A 275 11.79 -4.57 3.64
CA VAL A 275 12.19 -3.77 4.81
C VAL A 275 13.11 -4.68 5.63
N PRO A 276 14.43 -4.62 5.38
CA PRO A 276 15.38 -5.53 6.01
C PRO A 276 15.35 -5.47 7.53
N GLY A 277 15.39 -6.64 8.16
CA GLY A 277 15.43 -6.76 9.62
C GLY A 277 14.06 -6.80 10.30
N LEU A 278 12.99 -6.37 9.63
CA LEU A 278 11.66 -6.26 10.24
C LEU A 278 11.10 -7.63 10.67
N ARG A 279 11.31 -8.67 9.87
CA ARG A 279 10.81 -10.03 10.18
C ARG A 279 11.43 -10.65 11.44
N ARG A 280 12.54 -10.13 11.94
CA ARG A 280 13.07 -10.56 13.24
C ARG A 280 12.18 -10.17 14.42
N TYR A 281 11.28 -9.21 14.23
CA TYR A 281 10.46 -8.65 15.30
C TYR A 281 8.96 -8.87 15.07
N LEU A 282 8.49 -8.76 13.84
CA LEU A 282 7.08 -8.72 13.48
C LEU A 282 6.84 -9.41 12.14
N ASP A 283 5.84 -10.28 12.10
CA ASP A 283 5.33 -10.82 10.85
C ASP A 283 4.39 -9.81 10.18
N TYR A 284 3.96 -10.09 8.95
CA TYR A 284 3.07 -9.21 8.18
C TYR A 284 1.78 -8.85 8.93
N PRO A 285 1.01 -9.82 9.48
CA PRO A 285 -0.20 -9.48 10.22
C PRO A 285 0.09 -8.72 11.52
N HIS A 286 1.25 -8.90 12.12
CA HIS A 286 1.64 -8.17 13.33
C HIS A 286 1.87 -6.69 13.03
N VAL A 287 2.54 -6.38 11.91
CA VAL A 287 2.72 -4.99 11.47
C VAL A 287 1.37 -4.36 11.13
N ALA A 288 0.54 -5.05 10.36
CA ALA A 288 -0.80 -4.56 10.01
C ALA A 288 -1.65 -4.28 11.26
N SER A 289 -1.47 -5.06 12.32
CA SER A 289 -2.20 -4.92 13.60
C SER A 289 -1.84 -3.67 14.39
N ILE A 290 -0.74 -2.99 14.06
CA ILE A 290 -0.42 -1.68 14.66
C ILE A 290 -1.52 -0.65 14.36
N ALA A 291 -2.27 -0.82 13.26
CA ALA A 291 -3.40 0.05 12.92
C ALA A 291 -4.59 -0.10 13.87
N CYS A 292 -4.72 -1.22 14.58
CA CYS A 292 -5.84 -1.43 15.51
C CYS A 292 -5.91 -0.30 16.56
N PRO A 293 -7.09 0.23 16.90
CA PRO A 293 -8.44 -0.20 16.54
C PRO A 293 -9.04 0.51 15.32
N LYS A 294 -8.24 1.14 14.48
CA LYS A 294 -8.76 1.84 13.29
C LYS A 294 -9.50 0.88 12.35
N PRO A 295 -10.56 1.35 11.68
CA PRO A 295 -11.23 0.57 10.66
C PRO A 295 -10.27 0.12 9.57
N THR A 296 -10.20 -1.19 9.33
CA THR A 296 -9.24 -1.80 8.41
C THR A 296 -9.89 -2.96 7.67
N LEU A 297 -9.70 -2.99 6.34
CA LEU A 297 -10.28 -4.01 5.46
C LEU A 297 -9.19 -4.76 4.72
N PHE A 298 -9.33 -6.09 4.69
CA PHE A 298 -8.50 -7.00 3.89
C PHE A 298 -9.37 -7.87 3.02
N PHE A 299 -9.18 -7.78 1.70
CA PHE A 299 -9.73 -8.71 0.72
C PHE A 299 -8.61 -9.50 0.07
N ASN A 300 -8.81 -10.80 -0.10
CA ASN A 300 -7.92 -11.69 -0.86
C ASN A 300 -8.76 -12.62 -1.72
N GLY A 301 -8.16 -13.22 -2.75
CA GLY A 301 -8.80 -14.18 -3.63
C GLY A 301 -8.40 -15.62 -3.30
N ARG A 302 -9.36 -16.53 -3.23
CA ARG A 302 -9.09 -17.97 -3.04
C ARG A 302 -8.32 -18.58 -4.20
N LYS A 303 -8.47 -18.02 -5.39
CA LYS A 303 -7.83 -18.49 -6.62
C LYS A 303 -6.56 -17.70 -6.95
N ASP A 304 -6.15 -16.79 -6.08
CA ASP A 304 -4.91 -16.03 -6.23
C ASP A 304 -3.70 -16.95 -5.93
N LYS A 305 -2.89 -17.16 -6.97
CA LYS A 305 -1.73 -18.05 -6.87
C LYS A 305 -0.51 -17.42 -6.19
N LEU A 306 -0.54 -16.10 -5.97
CA LEU A 306 0.55 -15.38 -5.32
C LEU A 306 0.51 -15.51 -3.80
N PHE A 307 -0.66 -15.73 -3.24
CA PHE A 307 -0.88 -15.76 -1.80
C PHE A 307 -1.56 -17.06 -1.37
N PRO A 308 -0.80 -18.05 -0.84
CA PRO A 308 -1.40 -19.30 -0.36
C PRO A 308 -2.54 -19.05 0.63
N VAL A 309 -3.69 -19.69 0.39
CA VAL A 309 -4.92 -19.48 1.18
C VAL A 309 -4.70 -19.74 2.66
N ALA A 310 -3.96 -20.81 3.00
CA ALA A 310 -3.67 -21.14 4.40
C ALA A 310 -2.95 -20.01 5.13
N GLY A 311 -2.03 -19.33 4.45
CA GLY A 311 -1.31 -18.18 5.02
C GLY A 311 -2.20 -16.94 5.14
N VAL A 312 -3.14 -16.72 4.21
CA VAL A 312 -4.13 -15.66 4.32
C VAL A 312 -5.04 -15.89 5.54
N GLU A 313 -5.54 -17.11 5.69
CA GLU A 313 -6.40 -17.48 6.82
C GLU A 313 -5.69 -17.35 8.16
N ASP A 314 -4.43 -17.78 8.25
CA ASP A 314 -3.62 -17.61 9.46
C ASP A 314 -3.42 -16.11 9.80
N ALA A 315 -3.08 -15.31 8.82
CA ALA A 315 -2.92 -13.87 9.01
C ALA A 315 -4.23 -13.21 9.47
N TYR A 316 -5.35 -13.58 8.87
CA TYR A 316 -6.67 -13.09 9.26
C TYR A 316 -7.00 -13.44 10.72
N ARG A 317 -6.76 -14.68 11.14
CA ARG A 317 -6.99 -15.10 12.53
C ARG A 317 -6.15 -14.28 13.52
N GLU A 318 -4.88 -14.05 13.19
CA GLU A 318 -4.01 -13.24 14.04
C GLU A 318 -4.50 -11.79 14.17
N MET A 319 -4.87 -11.16 13.07
CA MET A 319 -5.40 -9.79 13.09
C MET A 319 -6.75 -9.70 13.80
N GLU A 320 -7.66 -10.64 13.54
CA GLU A 320 -8.96 -10.72 14.23
C GLU A 320 -8.78 -10.82 15.75
N SER A 321 -7.81 -11.62 16.20
CA SER A 321 -7.46 -11.73 17.63
C SER A 321 -7.04 -10.39 18.23
N VAL A 322 -6.25 -9.58 17.50
CA VAL A 322 -5.80 -8.27 17.97
C VAL A 322 -6.98 -7.30 18.10
N TRP A 323 -7.79 -7.14 17.06
CA TRP A 323 -8.97 -6.26 17.11
C TRP A 323 -9.97 -6.71 18.19
N LYS A 324 -10.17 -8.01 18.34
CA LYS A 324 -11.02 -8.56 19.41
C LYS A 324 -10.48 -8.20 20.77
N SER A 325 -9.17 -8.27 20.99
CA SER A 325 -8.55 -7.93 22.28
C SER A 325 -8.80 -6.49 22.72
N GLN A 326 -9.11 -5.61 21.75
CA GLN A 326 -9.40 -4.19 22.00
C GLN A 326 -10.89 -3.85 21.89
N GLY A 327 -11.76 -4.86 21.83
CA GLY A 327 -13.21 -4.66 21.71
C GLY A 327 -13.63 -4.00 20.38
N ALA A 328 -12.83 -4.18 19.34
CA ALA A 328 -12.99 -3.50 18.06
C ALA A 328 -13.21 -4.45 16.86
N SER A 329 -13.75 -5.65 17.12
CA SER A 329 -13.98 -6.66 16.07
C SER A 329 -14.83 -6.15 14.90
N ASP A 330 -15.75 -5.22 15.15
CA ASP A 330 -16.60 -4.60 14.13
C ASP A 330 -15.86 -3.66 13.19
N ARG A 331 -14.62 -3.28 13.52
CA ARG A 331 -13.78 -2.38 12.72
C ARG A 331 -12.82 -3.11 11.80
N LEU A 332 -12.70 -4.42 11.91
CA LEU A 332 -11.88 -5.23 11.02
C LEU A 332 -12.76 -6.03 10.06
N VAL A 333 -12.51 -5.87 8.76
CA VAL A 333 -13.14 -6.66 7.72
C VAL A 333 -12.08 -7.55 7.08
N THR A 334 -12.31 -8.85 7.11
CA THR A 334 -11.46 -9.85 6.44
C THR A 334 -12.36 -10.72 5.58
N ARG A 335 -12.00 -10.88 4.30
CA ARG A 335 -12.80 -11.73 3.39
C ARG A 335 -11.93 -12.36 2.32
N LEU A 336 -12.10 -13.67 2.14
CA LEU A 336 -11.64 -14.41 0.97
C LEU A 336 -12.77 -14.47 -0.07
N TRP A 337 -12.50 -13.86 -1.23
CA TRP A 337 -13.42 -13.88 -2.36
C TRP A 337 -13.15 -15.09 -3.25
N ASP A 338 -14.15 -15.56 -3.96
CA ASP A 338 -13.99 -16.58 -4.99
C ASP A 338 -13.45 -15.94 -6.29
N GLU A 339 -12.21 -15.44 -6.21
CA GLU A 339 -11.58 -14.63 -7.24
C GLU A 339 -10.08 -14.94 -7.35
N THR A 340 -9.52 -14.60 -8.50
CA THR A 340 -8.07 -14.61 -8.76
C THR A 340 -7.41 -13.33 -8.21
N HIS A 341 -6.19 -13.01 -8.65
CA HIS A 341 -5.50 -11.75 -8.35
C HIS A 341 -6.13 -10.61 -9.15
N PHE A 342 -7.25 -10.10 -8.66
CA PHE A 342 -8.12 -9.20 -9.42
C PHE A 342 -8.99 -8.37 -8.48
N PHE A 343 -9.12 -7.08 -8.78
CA PHE A 343 -9.94 -6.14 -8.01
C PHE A 343 -11.21 -5.83 -8.82
N ASN A 344 -12.21 -6.69 -8.72
CA ASN A 344 -13.44 -6.58 -9.48
C ASN A 344 -14.38 -5.49 -8.97
N ARG A 345 -15.40 -5.16 -9.74
CA ARG A 345 -16.37 -4.10 -9.41
C ARG A 345 -17.16 -4.36 -8.14
N GLU A 346 -17.48 -5.61 -7.86
CA GLU A 346 -18.17 -5.98 -6.61
C GLU A 346 -17.30 -5.71 -5.39
N MET A 347 -16.01 -6.04 -5.46
CA MET A 347 -15.03 -5.69 -4.43
C MET A 347 -14.89 -4.16 -4.29
N GLN A 348 -14.84 -3.43 -5.39
CA GLN A 348 -14.75 -1.96 -5.38
C GLN A 348 -15.98 -1.34 -4.72
N GLN A 349 -17.17 -1.86 -5.00
CA GLN A 349 -18.40 -1.44 -4.34
C GLN A 349 -18.37 -1.71 -2.83
N ALA A 350 -17.87 -2.87 -2.42
CA ALA A 350 -17.73 -3.22 -1.01
C ALA A 350 -16.71 -2.31 -0.28
N VAL A 351 -15.63 -1.95 -0.95
CA VAL A 351 -14.64 -0.99 -0.43
C VAL A 351 -15.26 0.40 -0.27
N LEU A 352 -16.03 0.86 -1.25
CA LEU A 352 -16.77 2.13 -1.14
C LEU A 352 -17.72 2.12 0.06
N ALA A 353 -18.49 1.05 0.24
CA ALA A 353 -19.40 0.91 1.38
C ALA A 353 -18.66 0.95 2.72
N PHE A 354 -17.48 0.33 2.80
CA PHE A 354 -16.61 0.40 3.97
C PHE A 354 -16.16 1.83 4.27
N PHE A 355 -15.68 2.57 3.28
CA PHE A 355 -15.29 3.96 3.47
C PHE A 355 -16.47 4.86 3.82
N ASP A 356 -17.62 4.66 3.19
CA ASP A 356 -18.85 5.43 3.52
C ASP A 356 -19.26 5.22 4.98
N ARG A 357 -19.16 4.00 5.47
CA ARG A 357 -19.46 3.70 6.88
C ARG A 357 -18.52 4.44 7.85
N TRP A 358 -17.23 4.47 7.56
CA TRP A 358 -16.23 4.94 8.53
C TRP A 358 -15.74 6.37 8.29
N LEU A 359 -15.86 6.88 7.08
CA LEU A 359 -15.42 8.24 6.71
C LEU A 359 -16.57 9.19 6.39
N LYS A 360 -17.81 8.68 6.31
CA LYS A 360 -19.04 9.47 6.13
C LYS A 360 -20.14 8.99 7.08
N PRO A 361 -19.92 8.97 8.38
CA PRO A 361 -20.93 8.56 9.34
C PRO A 361 -22.06 9.58 9.45
#